data_8120e98878703856ad22c3baa40cdf58
#
_entry.id   8120e98878703856ad22c3baa40cdf58
#
_cell.length_a   1.000
_cell.length_b   1.000
_cell.length_c   1.000
_cell.angle_alpha   90.00
_cell.angle_beta   90.00
_cell.angle_gamma   90.00
#
_symmetry.space_group_name_H-M   'P 1'
#
loop_
_entity.id
_entity.type
_entity.pdbx_description
1 polymer ?
#
loop_
_entity_poly.entity_id
_entity_poly.type
_entity_poly.pdbx_seq_one_letter_code
_entity_poly.pdbx_strand_id
1 'polypeptide(L)'
;MRTDGHPVADPMNIVFAVDRGYLRQVAVTIRSIVENCSTPESIRFYIVHAEDEAFVAEAIAEWSVSGVTPVRVANDYGTVGGQTHVSKAAFIKSMLPEALSHLDRAIYLDADIILLGDARQLWEVDLKGAAMAGVVDLGVYIQMIRGITLGDFRRRDCQIMLGLDPEKLEYVNSGMMLMDLNQLRAMGFSERFRQTDETYRGRLIFVDQDIINSLLRGRMMLLDSRWNVHSTLMSRHLARRYHYLPDSLRGDLALQQSEQWAIHYTGGRKPWNSSEVWSGEKWWRYAELSGMDWPRPTAAKWSIAQAISEGWFDVASRLSAFRYNLRKVKSG
;
A
#
# COMPACT_ATOMS: atom_id res chain seq x y z
N MET A 1 -42.70 -16.45 16.68
CA MET A 1 -41.32 -15.96 16.81
C MET A 1 -41.01 -15.14 15.56
N ARG A 2 -40.95 -13.82 15.67
CA ARG A 2 -40.52 -12.93 14.58
C ARG A 2 -39.02 -13.00 14.59
N THR A 3 -38.41 -13.53 13.54
CA THR A 3 -36.97 -13.37 13.26
C THR A 3 -36.78 -11.93 12.87
N ASP A 4 -36.16 -11.16 13.73
CA ASP A 4 -35.71 -9.79 13.42
C ASP A 4 -34.65 -9.90 12.31
N GLY A 5 -35.13 -9.85 11.05
CA GLY A 5 -34.27 -9.79 9.89
C GLY A 5 -33.60 -8.40 9.83
N HIS A 6 -32.45 -8.24 10.46
CA HIS A 6 -31.56 -7.15 10.08
C HIS A 6 -31.27 -7.31 8.59
N PRO A 7 -31.39 -6.24 7.79
CA PRO A 7 -30.99 -6.31 6.39
C PRO A 7 -29.53 -6.78 6.35
N VAL A 8 -29.27 -7.86 5.62
CA VAL A 8 -27.90 -8.35 5.39
C VAL A 8 -27.15 -7.20 4.72
N ALA A 9 -26.11 -6.71 5.35
CA ALA A 9 -25.30 -5.64 4.79
C ALA A 9 -24.74 -6.07 3.42
N ASP A 10 -24.70 -5.14 2.46
CA ASP A 10 -24.16 -5.42 1.13
C ASP A 10 -22.76 -6.05 1.23
N PRO A 11 -22.48 -7.10 0.44
CA PRO A 11 -21.22 -7.80 0.48
C PRO A 11 -20.05 -6.84 0.18
N MET A 12 -19.06 -6.89 1.03
CA MET A 12 -17.84 -6.10 0.91
C MET A 12 -16.72 -6.98 0.34
N ASN A 13 -16.22 -6.63 -0.85
CA ASN A 13 -15.20 -7.38 -1.55
C ASN A 13 -13.82 -6.84 -1.21
N ILE A 14 -12.98 -7.66 -0.59
CA ILE A 14 -11.59 -7.33 -0.26
C ILE A 14 -10.67 -8.24 -1.05
N VAL A 15 -9.69 -7.65 -1.75
CA VAL A 15 -8.88 -8.31 -2.76
C VAL A 15 -7.41 -8.16 -2.41
N PHE A 16 -6.68 -9.27 -2.56
CA PHE A 16 -5.23 -9.34 -2.45
C PHE A 16 -4.63 -9.84 -3.76
N ALA A 17 -3.57 -9.21 -4.23
CA ALA A 17 -2.72 -9.73 -5.31
C ALA A 17 -1.42 -10.23 -4.66
N VAL A 18 -1.15 -11.53 -4.76
CA VAL A 18 -0.06 -12.14 -4.01
C VAL A 18 0.77 -13.12 -4.82
N ASP A 19 2.04 -13.22 -4.46
CA ASP A 19 2.92 -14.32 -4.81
C ASP A 19 3.12 -15.28 -3.61
N ARG A 20 3.81 -16.38 -3.85
CA ARG A 20 4.10 -17.42 -2.84
C ARG A 20 4.72 -16.83 -1.57
N GLY A 21 5.57 -15.82 -1.67
CA GLY A 21 6.32 -15.25 -0.55
C GLY A 21 5.46 -14.48 0.44
N TYR A 22 4.31 -13.97 -0.01
CA TYR A 22 3.42 -13.14 0.81
C TYR A 22 2.08 -13.81 1.15
N LEU A 23 1.83 -15.03 0.67
CA LEU A 23 0.54 -15.70 0.87
C LEU A 23 0.21 -15.89 2.36
N ARG A 24 1.17 -16.26 3.20
CA ARG A 24 0.93 -16.43 4.65
C ARG A 24 0.59 -15.11 5.35
N GLN A 25 1.17 -14.00 4.93
CA GLN A 25 0.94 -12.68 5.52
C GLN A 25 -0.50 -12.21 5.32
N VAL A 26 -1.14 -12.64 4.22
CA VAL A 26 -2.56 -12.34 3.97
C VAL A 26 -3.46 -12.83 5.11
N ALA A 27 -3.18 -13.99 5.70
CA ALA A 27 -3.96 -14.49 6.83
C ALA A 27 -3.95 -13.52 8.02
N VAL A 28 -2.81 -12.89 8.30
CA VAL A 28 -2.68 -11.88 9.36
C VAL A 28 -3.46 -10.61 9.01
N THR A 29 -3.37 -10.16 7.74
CA THR A 29 -4.13 -9.02 7.24
C THR A 29 -5.64 -9.29 7.35
N ILE A 30 -6.11 -10.43 6.85
CA ILE A 30 -7.52 -10.86 6.97
C ILE A 30 -7.96 -10.88 8.44
N ARG A 31 -7.14 -11.44 9.32
CA ARG A 31 -7.49 -11.47 10.75
C ARG A 31 -7.65 -10.06 11.33
N SER A 32 -6.79 -9.12 10.95
CA SER A 32 -6.92 -7.74 11.38
C SER A 32 -8.22 -7.08 10.88
N ILE A 33 -8.64 -7.41 9.66
CA ILE A 33 -9.88 -6.89 9.07
C ILE A 33 -11.11 -7.44 9.81
N VAL A 34 -11.16 -8.74 10.02
CA VAL A 34 -12.30 -9.41 10.68
C VAL A 34 -12.46 -8.93 12.12
N GLU A 35 -11.37 -8.74 12.86
CA GLU A 35 -11.39 -8.29 14.25
C GLU A 35 -11.86 -6.83 14.41
N ASN A 36 -11.68 -5.99 13.41
CA ASN A 36 -12.00 -4.57 13.50
C ASN A 36 -13.20 -4.15 12.64
N CYS A 37 -13.83 -5.07 11.91
CA CYS A 37 -14.98 -4.79 11.08
C CYS A 37 -16.29 -4.92 11.86
N SER A 38 -17.18 -3.94 11.71
CA SER A 38 -18.53 -3.96 12.33
C SER A 38 -19.48 -5.00 11.72
N THR A 39 -19.20 -5.47 10.50
CA THR A 39 -20.03 -6.45 9.75
C THR A 39 -19.15 -7.52 9.10
N PRO A 40 -18.38 -8.31 9.87
CA PRO A 40 -17.41 -9.24 9.32
C PRO A 40 -18.05 -10.35 8.47
N GLU A 41 -19.29 -10.74 8.74
CA GLU A 41 -20.06 -11.75 8.00
C GLU A 41 -20.38 -11.33 6.55
N SER A 42 -20.37 -10.03 6.27
CA SER A 42 -20.59 -9.49 4.92
C SER A 42 -19.32 -9.47 4.05
N ILE A 43 -18.15 -9.78 4.61
CA ILE A 43 -16.89 -9.73 3.86
C ILE A 43 -16.73 -10.93 2.94
N ARG A 44 -16.23 -10.68 1.73
CA ARG A 44 -15.76 -11.67 0.76
C ARG A 44 -14.34 -11.38 0.41
N PHE A 45 -13.44 -12.34 0.66
CA PHE A 45 -12.01 -12.21 0.37
C PHE A 45 -11.66 -12.89 -0.94
N TYR A 46 -10.88 -12.23 -1.78
CA TYR A 46 -10.40 -12.74 -3.05
C TYR A 46 -8.87 -12.71 -3.05
N ILE A 47 -8.27 -13.89 -3.29
CA ILE A 47 -6.81 -14.04 -3.39
C ILE A 47 -6.46 -14.24 -4.86
N VAL A 48 -6.06 -13.17 -5.53
CA VAL A 48 -5.66 -13.22 -6.94
C VAL A 48 -4.18 -13.59 -7.03
N HIS A 49 -3.86 -14.65 -7.75
CA HIS A 49 -2.52 -15.24 -7.80
C HIS A 49 -2.20 -15.85 -9.16
N ALA A 50 -0.92 -16.06 -9.43
CA ALA A 50 -0.42 -16.79 -10.60
C ALA A 50 0.34 -18.08 -10.20
N GLU A 51 0.14 -18.55 -8.97
CA GLU A 51 0.76 -19.74 -8.39
C GLU A 51 -0.05 -21.01 -8.72
N ASP A 52 0.48 -22.17 -8.31
CA ASP A 52 -0.23 -23.44 -8.39
C ASP A 52 -1.50 -23.43 -7.51
N GLU A 53 -2.63 -23.90 -8.07
CA GLU A 53 -3.92 -23.84 -7.39
C GLU A 53 -3.98 -24.72 -6.14
N ALA A 54 -3.38 -25.92 -6.17
CA ALA A 54 -3.37 -26.82 -5.03
C ALA A 54 -2.56 -26.20 -3.90
N PHE A 55 -1.40 -25.61 -4.20
CA PHE A 55 -0.57 -24.92 -3.21
C PHE A 55 -1.32 -23.78 -2.53
N VAL A 56 -2.06 -22.96 -3.28
CA VAL A 56 -2.82 -21.84 -2.70
C VAL A 56 -4.01 -22.33 -1.89
N ALA A 57 -4.70 -23.36 -2.37
CA ALA A 57 -5.83 -23.96 -1.65
C ALA A 57 -5.39 -24.59 -0.32
N GLU A 58 -4.26 -25.31 -0.29
CA GLU A 58 -3.66 -25.86 0.93
C GLU A 58 -3.31 -24.74 1.93
N ALA A 59 -2.67 -23.67 1.46
CA ALA A 59 -2.32 -22.55 2.32
C ALA A 59 -3.56 -21.86 2.92
N ILE A 60 -4.62 -21.65 2.12
CA ILE A 60 -5.87 -21.05 2.59
C ILE A 60 -6.59 -21.97 3.60
N ALA A 61 -6.50 -23.29 3.42
CA ALA A 61 -7.13 -24.24 4.34
C ALA A 61 -6.54 -24.20 5.77
N GLU A 62 -5.30 -23.72 5.91
CA GLU A 62 -4.68 -23.49 7.23
C GLU A 62 -5.25 -22.24 7.94
N TRP A 63 -5.91 -21.34 7.21
CA TRP A 63 -6.41 -20.11 7.79
C TRP A 63 -7.73 -20.34 8.52
N SER A 64 -7.85 -19.86 9.73
CA SER A 64 -9.09 -19.92 10.51
C SER A 64 -10.09 -18.85 10.08
N VAL A 65 -10.36 -18.76 8.76
CA VAL A 65 -11.23 -17.74 8.15
C VAL A 65 -12.08 -18.36 7.06
N SER A 66 -13.36 -17.98 7.01
CA SER A 66 -14.30 -18.36 5.95
C SER A 66 -14.47 -17.26 4.89
N GLY A 67 -15.05 -17.59 3.74
CA GLY A 67 -15.34 -16.61 2.68
C GLY A 67 -14.12 -16.17 1.88
N VAL A 68 -13.07 -16.99 1.81
CA VAL A 68 -11.87 -16.76 1.00
C VAL A 68 -11.98 -17.53 -0.31
N THR A 69 -11.86 -16.81 -1.43
CA THR A 69 -11.94 -17.36 -2.79
C THR A 69 -10.60 -17.14 -3.51
N PRO A 70 -9.84 -18.19 -3.84
CA PRO A 70 -8.68 -18.06 -4.71
C PRO A 70 -9.13 -17.80 -6.15
N VAL A 71 -8.42 -16.91 -6.84
CA VAL A 71 -8.66 -16.56 -8.24
C VAL A 71 -7.33 -16.63 -8.98
N ARG A 72 -7.17 -17.65 -9.81
CA ARG A 72 -5.96 -17.81 -10.59
C ARG A 72 -6.00 -16.95 -11.85
N VAL A 73 -4.90 -16.26 -12.12
CA VAL A 73 -4.67 -15.52 -13.37
C VAL A 73 -3.54 -16.16 -14.16
N ALA A 74 -3.52 -15.94 -15.48
CA ALA A 74 -2.43 -16.42 -16.31
C ALA A 74 -1.11 -15.76 -15.92
N ASN A 75 -0.02 -16.52 -15.96
CA ASN A 75 1.34 -16.02 -15.69
C ASN A 75 2.00 -15.59 -17.02
N ASP A 76 1.30 -14.81 -17.83
CA ASP A 76 1.75 -14.39 -19.16
C ASP A 76 2.75 -13.23 -19.12
N TYR A 77 3.05 -12.72 -17.95
CA TYR A 77 4.13 -11.76 -17.75
C TYR A 77 5.49 -12.48 -17.73
N GLY A 78 5.88 -13.04 -18.87
CA GLY A 78 7.24 -13.50 -19.10
C GLY A 78 8.19 -12.37 -18.76
N THR A 79 9.31 -12.63 -18.08
CA THR A 79 10.43 -11.73 -17.70
C THR A 79 10.22 -10.24 -18.03
N VAL A 80 9.11 -9.67 -17.59
CA VAL A 80 8.78 -8.26 -17.79
C VAL A 80 9.63 -7.46 -16.79
N GLY A 81 10.45 -6.57 -17.32
CA GLY A 81 11.32 -5.69 -16.58
C GLY A 81 12.56 -6.41 -16.03
N GLY A 82 13.73 -6.21 -16.61
CA GLY A 82 15.02 -6.70 -16.12
C GLY A 82 15.43 -6.18 -14.72
N GLN A 83 14.47 -5.84 -13.87
CA GLN A 83 14.67 -5.48 -12.46
C GLN A 83 14.18 -6.63 -11.58
N THR A 84 15.11 -7.30 -10.93
CA THR A 84 14.93 -8.46 -10.05
C THR A 84 14.16 -8.17 -8.75
N HIS A 85 13.57 -6.98 -8.59
CA HIS A 85 12.96 -6.51 -7.33
C HIS A 85 11.46 -6.17 -7.42
N VAL A 86 10.84 -6.27 -8.60
CA VAL A 86 9.40 -6.06 -8.73
C VAL A 86 8.72 -7.41 -8.53
N SER A 87 7.91 -7.54 -7.48
CA SER A 87 7.19 -8.77 -7.24
C SER A 87 6.18 -9.03 -8.36
N LYS A 88 5.92 -10.30 -8.69
CA LYS A 88 4.86 -10.70 -9.64
C LYS A 88 3.51 -10.10 -9.23
N ALA A 89 3.28 -9.90 -7.93
CA ALA A 89 2.08 -9.29 -7.37
C ALA A 89 1.80 -7.88 -7.94
N ALA A 90 2.83 -7.08 -8.25
CA ALA A 90 2.65 -5.76 -8.85
C ALA A 90 1.93 -5.83 -10.21
N PHE A 91 2.22 -6.85 -11.02
CA PHE A 91 1.53 -7.05 -12.30
C PHE A 91 0.15 -7.69 -12.14
N ILE A 92 -0.04 -8.56 -11.15
CA ILE A 92 -1.35 -9.14 -10.84
C ILE A 92 -2.36 -8.04 -10.52
N LYS A 93 -1.95 -6.92 -9.88
CA LYS A 93 -2.82 -5.76 -9.64
C LYS A 93 -3.45 -5.22 -10.93
N SER A 94 -2.72 -5.19 -12.03
CA SER A 94 -3.24 -4.67 -13.29
C SER A 94 -4.36 -5.53 -13.89
N MET A 95 -4.42 -6.81 -13.52
CA MET A 95 -5.41 -7.77 -14.03
C MET A 95 -6.68 -7.82 -13.17
N LEU A 96 -6.72 -7.17 -12.02
CA LEU A 96 -7.85 -7.26 -11.08
C LEU A 96 -9.20 -6.93 -11.72
N PRO A 97 -9.33 -5.88 -12.57
CA PRO A 97 -10.62 -5.55 -13.16
C PRO A 97 -11.21 -6.68 -14.00
N GLU A 98 -10.39 -7.38 -14.77
CA GLU A 98 -10.80 -8.50 -15.64
C GLU A 98 -10.91 -9.82 -14.86
N ALA A 99 -9.97 -10.11 -13.97
CA ALA A 99 -9.97 -11.32 -13.15
C ALA A 99 -11.21 -11.39 -12.24
N LEU A 100 -11.72 -10.24 -11.83
CA LEU A 100 -12.90 -10.09 -10.97
C LEU A 100 -14.06 -9.46 -11.75
N SER A 101 -14.29 -9.93 -12.99
CA SER A 101 -15.29 -9.36 -13.89
C SER A 101 -16.73 -9.38 -13.36
N HIS A 102 -17.02 -10.24 -12.40
CA HIS A 102 -18.32 -10.36 -11.71
C HIS A 102 -18.50 -9.35 -10.56
N LEU A 103 -17.47 -8.56 -10.23
CA LEU A 103 -17.51 -7.54 -9.18
C LEU A 103 -17.52 -6.14 -9.80
N ASP A 104 -18.31 -5.26 -9.18
CA ASP A 104 -18.37 -3.85 -9.57
C ASP A 104 -17.33 -3.01 -8.79
N ARG A 105 -17.05 -3.41 -7.56
CA ARG A 105 -16.24 -2.65 -6.61
C ARG A 105 -15.42 -3.57 -5.71
N ALA A 106 -14.22 -3.12 -5.33
CA ALA A 106 -13.36 -3.83 -4.40
C ALA A 106 -12.49 -2.89 -3.57
N ILE A 107 -12.15 -3.30 -2.34
CA ILE A 107 -11.02 -2.77 -1.59
C ILE A 107 -9.82 -3.67 -1.91
N TYR A 108 -8.77 -3.10 -2.47
CA TYR A 108 -7.48 -3.76 -2.64
C TYR A 108 -6.57 -3.47 -1.46
N LEU A 109 -5.87 -4.49 -0.98
CA LEU A 109 -4.86 -4.38 0.08
C LEU A 109 -3.61 -5.19 -0.26
N ASP A 110 -2.44 -4.60 0.00
CA ASP A 110 -1.19 -5.36 0.04
C ASP A 110 -1.15 -6.27 1.29
N ALA A 111 -0.46 -7.40 1.19
CA ALA A 111 -0.39 -8.40 2.26
C ALA A 111 0.43 -7.96 3.49
N ASP A 112 1.09 -6.82 3.42
CA ASP A 112 1.86 -6.21 4.50
C ASP A 112 1.14 -5.02 5.15
N ILE A 113 -0.19 -5.01 5.04
CA ILE A 113 -1.07 -4.04 5.72
C ILE A 113 -1.87 -4.75 6.82
N ILE A 114 -2.04 -4.10 7.96
CA ILE A 114 -3.07 -4.46 8.94
C ILE A 114 -4.08 -3.33 9.06
N LEU A 115 -5.37 -3.69 9.14
CA LEU A 115 -6.44 -2.73 9.44
C LEU A 115 -6.65 -2.66 10.96
N LEU A 116 -6.82 -1.43 11.45
CA LEU A 116 -7.16 -1.10 12.83
C LEU A 116 -8.51 -0.37 12.90
N GLY A 117 -8.90 0.26 11.79
CA GLY A 117 -10.21 0.87 11.58
C GLY A 117 -11.21 -0.10 10.97
N ASP A 118 -12.46 0.28 10.96
CA ASP A 118 -13.55 -0.51 10.40
C ASP A 118 -13.55 -0.46 8.86
N ALA A 119 -13.29 -1.61 8.22
CA ALA A 119 -13.29 -1.72 6.77
C ALA A 119 -14.63 -1.30 6.12
N ARG A 120 -15.74 -1.39 6.86
CA ARG A 120 -17.06 -0.93 6.40
C ARG A 120 -17.06 0.56 6.10
N GLN A 121 -16.40 1.37 6.93
CA GLN A 121 -16.28 2.81 6.69
C GLN A 121 -15.53 3.13 5.39
N LEU A 122 -14.49 2.35 5.06
CA LEU A 122 -13.77 2.49 3.80
C LEU A 122 -14.63 2.04 2.61
N TRP A 123 -15.38 0.94 2.78
CA TRP A 123 -16.27 0.42 1.75
C TRP A 123 -17.38 1.40 1.38
N GLU A 124 -17.93 2.13 2.34
CA GLU A 124 -19.03 3.07 2.16
C GLU A 124 -18.61 4.43 1.60
N VAL A 125 -17.31 4.67 1.40
CA VAL A 125 -16.83 5.92 0.80
C VAL A 125 -17.41 6.09 -0.60
N ASP A 126 -18.15 7.17 -0.84
CA ASP A 126 -18.62 7.54 -2.18
C ASP A 126 -17.44 8.00 -3.04
N LEU A 127 -17.14 7.29 -4.12
CA LEU A 127 -16.07 7.65 -5.06
C LEU A 127 -16.35 8.91 -5.89
N LYS A 128 -17.58 9.45 -5.86
CA LYS A 128 -17.99 10.67 -6.60
C LYS A 128 -17.59 10.64 -8.08
N GLY A 129 -17.67 9.47 -8.70
CA GLY A 129 -17.30 9.25 -10.10
C GLY A 129 -15.79 9.06 -10.34
N ALA A 130 -14.97 9.04 -9.30
CA ALA A 130 -13.57 8.62 -9.44
C ALA A 130 -13.48 7.11 -9.70
N ALA A 131 -12.52 6.69 -10.52
CA ALA A 131 -12.28 5.28 -10.80
C ALA A 131 -11.59 4.56 -9.63
N MET A 132 -10.93 5.32 -8.75
CA MET A 132 -10.18 4.79 -7.61
C MET A 132 -10.08 5.83 -6.50
N ALA A 133 -10.01 5.37 -5.25
CA ALA A 133 -9.57 6.20 -4.13
C ALA A 133 -8.39 5.55 -3.41
N GLY A 134 -7.50 6.39 -2.87
CA GLY A 134 -6.33 5.93 -2.12
C GLY A 134 -5.68 7.04 -1.32
N VAL A 135 -4.63 6.73 -0.58
CA VAL A 135 -3.94 7.66 0.32
C VAL A 135 -2.69 8.21 -0.35
N VAL A 136 -2.43 9.50 -0.20
CA VAL A 136 -1.21 10.15 -0.68
C VAL A 136 0.04 9.46 -0.13
N ASP A 137 0.99 9.14 -1.00
CA ASP A 137 2.29 8.59 -0.57
C ASP A 137 3.19 9.70 -0.03
N LEU A 138 3.08 9.97 1.27
CA LEU A 138 3.91 10.97 1.93
C LEU A 138 5.41 10.66 1.82
N GLY A 139 5.80 9.38 1.71
CA GLY A 139 7.19 8.98 1.55
C GLY A 139 7.79 9.48 0.25
N VAL A 140 7.02 9.43 -0.83
CA VAL A 140 7.42 9.96 -2.14
C VAL A 140 7.58 11.49 -2.06
N TYR A 141 6.63 12.19 -1.48
CA TYR A 141 6.71 13.66 -1.34
C TYR A 141 7.86 14.11 -0.46
N ILE A 142 8.09 13.46 0.68
CA ILE A 142 9.22 13.75 1.55
C ILE A 142 10.56 13.63 0.80
N GLN A 143 10.70 12.61 -0.04
CA GLN A 143 11.92 12.43 -0.83
C GLN A 143 12.08 13.52 -1.90
N MET A 144 11.00 13.87 -2.61
CA MET A 144 11.05 14.93 -3.62
C MET A 144 11.37 16.31 -3.02
N ILE A 145 10.76 16.67 -1.89
CA ILE A 145 11.03 17.93 -1.19
C ILE A 145 12.47 17.93 -0.66
N ARG A 146 12.94 16.82 -0.14
CA ARG A 146 14.31 16.67 0.35
C ARG A 146 15.32 16.99 -0.75
N GLY A 147 15.20 16.38 -1.94
CA GLY A 147 15.97 16.70 -3.15
C GLY A 147 17.48 16.75 -2.94
N ILE A 148 18.06 15.80 -2.19
CA ILE A 148 19.50 15.79 -1.84
C ILE A 148 20.22 14.62 -2.52
N THR A 149 19.58 13.44 -2.53
CA THR A 149 20.18 12.24 -3.10
C THR A 149 19.85 12.11 -4.59
N LEU A 150 20.69 11.37 -5.32
CA LEU A 150 20.39 11.02 -6.71
C LEU A 150 19.03 10.32 -6.84
N GLY A 151 18.64 9.50 -5.85
CA GLY A 151 17.35 8.85 -5.80
C GLY A 151 16.17 9.83 -5.69
N ASP A 152 16.33 10.91 -4.93
CA ASP A 152 15.29 11.95 -4.79
C ASP A 152 15.05 12.67 -6.13
N PHE A 153 16.12 13.01 -6.86
CA PHE A 153 16.02 13.65 -8.18
C PHE A 153 15.41 12.68 -9.22
N ARG A 154 15.88 11.45 -9.27
CA ARG A 154 15.31 10.43 -10.17
C ARG A 154 13.82 10.22 -9.94
N ARG A 155 13.35 10.29 -8.70
CA ARG A 155 11.93 10.18 -8.37
C ARG A 155 11.11 11.33 -8.93
N ARG A 156 11.61 12.56 -8.78
CA ARG A 156 10.99 13.75 -9.37
C ARG A 156 10.92 13.66 -10.89
N ASP A 157 12.04 13.29 -11.52
CA ASP A 157 12.13 13.13 -12.98
C ASP A 157 11.18 12.04 -13.49
N CYS A 158 11.05 10.93 -12.76
CA CYS A 158 10.09 9.86 -13.09
C CYS A 158 8.66 10.39 -13.10
N GLN A 159 8.25 11.15 -12.10
CA GLN A 159 6.90 11.70 -12.05
C GLN A 159 6.63 12.68 -13.19
N ILE A 160 7.56 13.57 -13.48
CA ILE A 160 7.46 14.50 -14.62
C ILE A 160 7.33 13.72 -15.95
N MET A 161 8.16 12.69 -16.13
CA MET A 161 8.13 11.81 -17.30
C MET A 161 6.74 11.15 -17.51
N LEU A 162 6.08 10.80 -16.41
CA LEU A 162 4.74 10.20 -16.41
C LEU A 162 3.61 11.25 -16.51
N GLY A 163 3.95 12.53 -16.68
CA GLY A 163 2.98 13.62 -16.75
C GLY A 163 2.34 13.97 -15.40
N LEU A 164 2.92 13.52 -14.28
CA LEU A 164 2.49 13.87 -12.94
C LEU A 164 3.13 15.18 -12.50
N ASP A 165 2.42 15.95 -11.70
CA ASP A 165 2.92 17.21 -11.14
C ASP A 165 3.55 16.94 -9.76
N PRO A 166 4.88 17.06 -9.61
CA PRO A 166 5.55 16.79 -8.33
C PRO A 166 5.19 17.78 -7.22
N GLU A 167 4.59 18.92 -7.53
CA GLU A 167 4.19 19.93 -6.55
C GLU A 167 2.78 19.68 -5.99
N LYS A 168 2.00 18.81 -6.66
CA LYS A 168 0.66 18.43 -6.20
C LYS A 168 0.71 17.17 -5.35
N LEU A 169 0.00 17.20 -4.22
CA LEU A 169 -0.15 16.06 -3.31
C LEU A 169 -1.21 15.08 -3.83
N GLU A 170 -1.02 14.56 -5.04
CA GLU A 170 -1.99 13.69 -5.73
C GLU A 170 -1.43 12.28 -6.00
N TYR A 171 -0.15 12.03 -5.72
CA TYR A 171 0.47 10.72 -5.94
C TYR A 171 0.10 9.75 -4.81
N VAL A 172 -0.67 8.72 -5.15
CA VAL A 172 -1.27 7.76 -4.22
C VAL A 172 -0.38 6.54 -4.07
N ASN A 173 -0.32 6.00 -2.85
CA ASN A 173 0.30 4.70 -2.60
C ASN A 173 -0.63 3.57 -3.07
N SER A 174 -0.10 2.60 -3.84
CA SER A 174 -0.85 1.51 -4.44
C SER A 174 -1.13 0.33 -3.51
N GLY A 175 -0.68 0.38 -2.26
CA GLY A 175 -0.87 -0.72 -1.30
C GLY A 175 -2.27 -0.82 -0.74
N MET A 176 -3.04 0.28 -0.78
CA MET A 176 -4.43 0.33 -0.34
C MET A 176 -5.26 1.19 -1.29
N MET A 177 -6.27 0.61 -1.89
CA MET A 177 -7.10 1.27 -2.89
C MET A 177 -8.55 0.82 -2.80
N LEU A 178 -9.48 1.77 -2.88
CA LEU A 178 -10.89 1.48 -3.15
C LEU A 178 -11.11 1.66 -4.65
N MET A 179 -11.58 0.62 -5.34
CA MET A 179 -11.60 0.53 -6.80
C MET A 179 -13.03 0.41 -7.33
N ASP A 180 -13.39 1.21 -8.33
CA ASP A 180 -14.52 0.97 -9.22
C ASP A 180 -14.05 0.10 -10.39
N LEU A 181 -14.29 -1.20 -10.29
CA LEU A 181 -13.82 -2.16 -11.28
C LEU A 181 -14.50 -1.99 -12.64
N ASN A 182 -15.75 -1.49 -12.65
CA ASN A 182 -16.48 -1.20 -13.89
C ASN A 182 -15.82 -0.06 -14.67
N GLN A 183 -15.49 1.04 -14.00
CA GLN A 183 -14.80 2.16 -14.64
C GLN A 183 -13.40 1.76 -15.13
N LEU A 184 -12.66 0.96 -14.33
CA LEU A 184 -11.34 0.47 -14.72
C LEU A 184 -11.42 -0.41 -15.98
N ARG A 185 -12.41 -1.33 -16.06
CA ARG A 185 -12.66 -2.13 -17.29
C ARG A 185 -13.02 -1.24 -18.47
N ALA A 186 -13.96 -0.31 -18.27
CA ALA A 186 -14.42 0.58 -19.34
C ALA A 186 -13.30 1.44 -19.95
N MET A 187 -12.27 1.77 -19.16
CA MET A 187 -11.11 2.52 -19.66
C MET A 187 -10.00 1.63 -20.24
N GLY A 188 -10.17 0.30 -20.25
CA GLY A 188 -9.14 -0.64 -20.70
C GLY A 188 -7.88 -0.62 -19.85
N PHE A 189 -8.06 -0.55 -18.54
CA PHE A 189 -6.97 -0.31 -17.57
C PHE A 189 -5.84 -1.32 -17.71
N SER A 190 -6.14 -2.62 -17.79
CA SER A 190 -5.12 -3.69 -17.86
C SER A 190 -4.23 -3.57 -19.08
N GLU A 191 -4.81 -3.34 -20.25
CA GLU A 191 -4.05 -3.18 -21.50
C GLU A 191 -3.21 -1.89 -21.49
N ARG A 192 -3.78 -0.78 -21.00
CA ARG A 192 -3.05 0.48 -20.87
C ARG A 192 -1.91 0.38 -19.85
N PHE A 193 -2.11 -0.39 -18.78
CA PHE A 193 -1.06 -0.67 -17.81
C PHE A 193 0.12 -1.38 -18.47
N ARG A 194 -0.16 -2.45 -19.24
CA ARG A 194 0.85 -3.20 -19.98
C ARG A 194 1.63 -2.31 -20.98
N GLN A 195 0.92 -1.50 -21.75
CA GLN A 195 1.53 -0.57 -22.73
C GLN A 195 2.41 0.48 -22.05
N THR A 196 1.98 0.99 -20.88
CA THR A 196 2.75 1.96 -20.10
C THR A 196 4.02 1.32 -19.54
N ASP A 197 3.93 0.10 -18.99
CA ASP A 197 5.11 -0.64 -18.54
C ASP A 197 6.10 -0.87 -19.68
N GLU A 198 5.64 -1.30 -20.84
CA GLU A 198 6.50 -1.50 -22.01
C GLU A 198 7.18 -0.21 -22.47
N THR A 199 6.45 0.91 -22.47
CA THR A 199 6.95 2.22 -22.89
C THR A 199 8.04 2.75 -21.94
N TYR A 200 7.87 2.55 -20.65
CA TYR A 200 8.76 3.13 -19.63
C TYR A 200 9.63 2.10 -18.91
N ARG A 201 9.73 0.88 -19.45
CA ARG A 201 10.47 -0.24 -18.87
C ARG A 201 11.88 0.16 -18.43
N GLY A 202 12.21 -0.19 -17.19
CA GLY A 202 13.51 0.14 -16.58
C GLY A 202 13.68 1.60 -16.17
N ARG A 203 12.67 2.46 -16.41
CA ARG A 203 12.68 3.89 -16.02
C ARG A 203 11.78 4.19 -14.84
N LEU A 204 10.82 3.31 -14.55
CA LEU A 204 9.92 3.40 -13.41
C LEU A 204 10.68 3.11 -12.11
N ILE A 205 10.24 3.71 -11.01
CA ILE A 205 10.85 3.53 -9.68
C ILE A 205 9.97 2.60 -8.83
N PHE A 206 8.66 2.84 -8.83
CA PHE A 206 7.64 1.99 -8.20
C PHE A 206 6.67 1.52 -9.28
N VAL A 207 7.05 0.54 -10.03
CA VAL A 207 6.45 0.10 -11.29
C VAL A 207 4.91 0.19 -11.32
N ASP A 208 4.21 -0.58 -10.49
CA ASP A 208 2.76 -0.57 -10.44
C ASP A 208 2.19 0.77 -9.95
N GLN A 209 2.76 1.32 -8.90
CA GLN A 209 2.31 2.58 -8.32
C GLN A 209 2.50 3.76 -9.29
N ASP A 210 3.64 3.83 -9.98
CA ASP A 210 3.92 4.87 -10.98
C ASP A 210 2.92 4.80 -12.13
N ILE A 211 2.64 3.60 -12.64
CA ILE A 211 1.70 3.38 -13.75
C ILE A 211 0.27 3.73 -13.32
N ILE A 212 -0.18 3.25 -12.18
CA ILE A 212 -1.52 3.51 -11.64
C ILE A 212 -1.74 5.03 -11.53
N ASN A 213 -0.81 5.75 -10.91
CA ASN A 213 -0.90 7.19 -10.74
C ASN A 213 -0.93 7.93 -12.09
N SER A 214 -0.14 7.48 -13.07
CA SER A 214 -0.14 8.07 -14.41
C SER A 214 -1.47 7.85 -15.14
N LEU A 215 -1.98 6.62 -15.15
CA LEU A 215 -3.20 6.26 -15.87
C LEU A 215 -4.46 6.88 -15.28
N LEU A 216 -4.49 7.04 -13.96
CA LEU A 216 -5.66 7.51 -13.22
C LEU A 216 -5.56 8.99 -12.82
N ARG A 217 -4.61 9.74 -13.37
CA ARG A 217 -4.48 11.18 -13.11
C ARG A 217 -5.82 11.90 -13.35
N GLY A 218 -6.28 12.65 -12.34
CA GLY A 218 -7.57 13.35 -12.36
C GLY A 218 -8.80 12.45 -12.23
N ARG A 219 -8.61 11.14 -11.98
CA ARG A 219 -9.67 10.15 -11.75
C ARG A 219 -9.52 9.42 -10.42
N MET A 220 -8.66 9.91 -9.56
CA MET A 220 -8.47 9.40 -8.20
C MET A 220 -9.05 10.36 -7.17
N MET A 221 -9.66 9.80 -6.15
CA MET A 221 -10.08 10.50 -4.94
C MET A 221 -9.07 10.24 -3.83
N LEU A 222 -8.76 11.25 -3.02
CA LEU A 222 -7.88 11.12 -1.88
C LEU A 222 -8.65 10.70 -0.64
N LEU A 223 -8.16 9.68 0.04
CA LEU A 223 -8.65 9.20 1.32
C LEU A 223 -7.92 9.89 2.48
N ASP A 224 -8.50 9.81 3.68
CA ASP A 224 -7.84 10.23 4.90
C ASP A 224 -6.51 9.50 5.10
N SER A 225 -5.48 10.23 5.47
CA SER A 225 -4.11 9.73 5.56
C SER A 225 -3.93 8.60 6.59
N ARG A 226 -4.84 8.47 7.57
CA ARG A 226 -4.84 7.39 8.58
C ARG A 226 -5.12 6.00 8.00
N TRP A 227 -5.70 5.93 6.80
CA TRP A 227 -5.95 4.65 6.12
C TRP A 227 -4.71 3.97 5.53
N ASN A 228 -3.56 4.65 5.43
CA ASN A 228 -2.34 4.02 4.91
C ASN A 228 -1.09 4.63 5.57
N VAL A 229 -0.90 4.33 6.85
CA VAL A 229 0.21 4.84 7.65
C VAL A 229 1.46 4.02 7.41
N HIS A 230 2.46 4.61 6.77
CA HIS A 230 3.70 3.92 6.45
C HIS A 230 4.61 3.78 7.68
N SER A 231 4.89 2.55 8.09
CA SER A 231 5.76 2.27 9.25
C SER A 231 7.15 2.89 9.13
N THR A 232 7.68 2.99 7.90
CA THR A 232 8.99 3.58 7.62
C THR A 232 9.08 5.10 7.85
N LEU A 233 7.93 5.79 7.82
CA LEU A 233 7.87 7.24 8.05
C LEU A 233 7.76 7.57 9.54
N MET A 234 7.18 6.67 10.33
CA MET A 234 6.92 6.89 11.74
C MET A 234 8.19 6.73 12.58
N SER A 235 8.45 7.66 13.47
CA SER A 235 9.55 7.59 14.42
C SER A 235 9.23 8.35 15.68
N ARG A 236 9.93 8.02 16.79
CA ARG A 236 9.82 8.74 18.06
C ARG A 236 10.26 10.21 17.96
N HIS A 237 11.03 10.54 16.91
CA HIS A 237 11.57 11.88 16.66
C HIS A 237 10.95 12.53 15.42
N LEU A 238 9.70 12.22 15.12
CA LEU A 238 8.99 12.71 13.94
C LEU A 238 9.12 14.23 13.75
N ALA A 239 8.83 15.01 14.81
CA ALA A 239 8.89 16.47 14.74
C ALA A 239 10.30 17.01 14.42
N ARG A 240 11.36 16.37 14.95
CA ARG A 240 12.75 16.75 14.64
C ARG A 240 13.18 16.34 13.25
N ARG A 241 12.69 15.18 12.79
CA ARG A 241 13.10 14.58 11.53
C ARG A 241 12.50 15.32 10.33
N TYR A 242 11.28 15.84 10.46
CA TYR A 242 10.50 16.44 9.38
C TYR A 242 10.17 17.92 9.57
N HIS A 243 10.91 18.64 10.45
CA HIS A 243 10.67 20.05 10.73
C HIS A 243 10.76 20.98 9.50
N TYR A 244 11.41 20.54 8.43
CA TYR A 244 11.57 21.28 7.17
C TYR A 244 10.40 21.13 6.20
N LEU A 245 9.45 20.21 6.49
CA LEU A 245 8.31 19.99 5.64
C LEU A 245 7.27 21.12 5.80
N PRO A 246 6.43 21.35 4.76
CA PRO A 246 5.27 22.22 4.89
C PRO A 246 4.36 21.83 6.05
N ASP A 247 3.65 22.81 6.63
CA ASP A 247 2.79 22.57 7.80
C ASP A 247 1.69 21.53 7.53
N SER A 248 1.13 21.51 6.31
CA SER A 248 0.13 20.51 5.89
C SER A 248 0.68 19.09 6.01
N LEU A 249 1.85 18.81 5.46
CA LEU A 249 2.47 17.48 5.52
C LEU A 249 2.88 17.11 6.95
N ARG A 250 3.31 18.07 7.75
CA ARG A 250 3.61 17.84 9.18
C ARG A 250 2.34 17.51 9.96
N GLY A 251 1.22 18.17 9.62
CA GLY A 251 -0.08 17.89 10.19
C GLY A 251 -0.53 16.46 9.90
N ASP A 252 -0.45 16.02 8.66
CA ASP A 252 -0.78 14.65 8.25
C ASP A 252 0.10 13.61 8.97
N LEU A 253 1.41 13.83 9.05
CA LEU A 253 2.32 12.94 9.77
C LEU A 253 2.00 12.87 11.28
N ALA A 254 1.67 14.00 11.90
CA ALA A 254 1.29 14.06 13.31
C ALA A 254 -0.04 13.33 13.55
N LEU A 255 -1.01 13.50 12.65
CA LEU A 255 -2.29 12.79 12.69
C LEU A 255 -2.08 11.28 12.58
N GLN A 256 -1.31 10.82 11.60
CA GLN A 256 -0.96 9.42 11.42
C GLN A 256 -0.21 8.83 12.63
N GLN A 257 0.62 9.62 13.30
CA GLN A 257 1.31 9.17 14.50
C GLN A 257 0.36 9.01 15.70
N SER A 258 -0.64 9.87 15.81
CA SER A 258 -1.60 9.84 16.92
C SER A 258 -2.69 8.79 16.76
N GLU A 259 -3.13 8.55 15.52
CA GLU A 259 -4.22 7.62 15.20
C GLU A 259 -3.95 6.91 13.88
N GLN A 260 -4.10 5.60 13.83
CA GLN A 260 -3.94 4.76 12.65
C GLN A 260 -5.21 3.95 12.41
N TRP A 261 -5.76 4.01 11.20
CA TRP A 261 -6.84 3.12 10.75
C TRP A 261 -6.30 1.94 9.94
N ALA A 262 -5.13 2.11 9.34
CA ALA A 262 -4.35 1.01 8.79
C ALA A 262 -2.85 1.32 8.89
N ILE A 263 -2.04 0.28 9.11
CA ILE A 263 -0.58 0.38 9.10
C ILE A 263 -0.06 -0.43 7.93
N HIS A 264 0.70 0.22 7.07
CA HIS A 264 1.42 -0.39 5.98
C HIS A 264 2.90 -0.56 6.37
N TYR A 265 3.33 -1.77 6.52
CA TYR A 265 4.72 -2.09 6.86
C TYR A 265 5.61 -2.00 5.62
N THR A 266 5.74 -0.79 5.04
CA THR A 266 6.52 -0.52 3.82
C THR A 266 8.02 -0.81 4.00
N GLY A 267 8.73 -0.98 2.88
CA GLY A 267 10.18 -1.22 2.86
C GLY A 267 10.58 -2.65 3.19
N GLY A 268 11.88 -2.90 3.34
CA GLY A 268 12.43 -4.24 3.52
C GLY A 268 12.33 -4.82 4.94
N ARG A 269 12.18 -3.96 5.94
CA ARG A 269 11.97 -4.38 7.34
C ARG A 269 10.48 -4.58 7.59
N LYS A 270 10.11 -5.81 7.89
CA LYS A 270 8.74 -6.22 8.18
C LYS A 270 8.68 -6.82 9.58
N PRO A 271 7.51 -6.81 10.26
CA PRO A 271 7.38 -7.40 11.59
C PRO A 271 7.83 -8.86 11.69
N TRP A 272 7.67 -9.62 10.60
CA TRP A 272 8.06 -11.04 10.56
C TRP A 272 9.53 -11.31 10.24
N ASN A 273 10.31 -10.29 9.86
CA ASN A 273 11.75 -10.44 9.60
C ASN A 273 12.64 -9.49 10.41
N SER A 274 12.05 -8.59 11.19
CA SER A 274 12.78 -7.62 12.01
C SER A 274 12.02 -7.28 13.29
N SER A 275 12.71 -7.26 14.42
CA SER A 275 12.16 -6.84 15.72
C SER A 275 12.07 -5.30 15.87
N GLU A 276 12.66 -4.55 14.94
CA GLU A 276 12.80 -3.09 15.01
C GLU A 276 11.84 -2.36 14.04
N VAL A 277 10.63 -2.86 13.90
CA VAL A 277 9.61 -2.22 13.06
C VAL A 277 8.66 -1.40 13.92
N TRP A 278 8.44 -0.16 13.54
CA TRP A 278 7.49 0.70 14.24
C TRP A 278 6.09 0.07 14.28
N SER A 279 5.48 -0.01 15.46
CA SER A 279 4.21 -0.69 15.71
C SER A 279 4.16 -2.16 15.25
N GLY A 280 5.30 -2.85 15.21
CA GLY A 280 5.37 -4.26 14.85
C GLY A 280 4.60 -5.17 15.80
N GLU A 281 4.45 -4.76 17.08
CA GLU A 281 3.64 -5.47 18.09
C GLU A 281 2.16 -5.59 17.69
N LYS A 282 1.62 -4.63 16.94
CA LYS A 282 0.25 -4.68 16.44
C LYS A 282 0.08 -5.79 15.39
N TRP A 283 1.05 -5.95 14.49
CA TRP A 283 1.07 -7.06 13.54
C TRP A 283 1.12 -8.41 14.27
N TRP A 284 1.99 -8.52 15.27
CA TRP A 284 2.16 -9.75 16.05
C TRP A 284 0.90 -10.15 16.80
N ARG A 285 0.10 -9.19 17.30
CA ARG A 285 -1.21 -9.47 17.89
C ARG A 285 -2.11 -10.24 16.90
N TYR A 286 -2.21 -9.79 15.64
CA TYR A 286 -3.05 -10.46 14.64
C TYR A 286 -2.41 -11.75 14.12
N ALA A 287 -1.10 -11.85 14.09
CA ALA A 287 -0.40 -13.09 13.79
C ALA A 287 -0.73 -14.19 14.82
N GLU A 288 -0.73 -13.87 16.09
CA GLU A 288 -1.16 -14.77 17.16
C GLU A 288 -2.65 -15.16 17.02
N LEU A 289 -3.51 -14.20 16.75
CA LEU A 289 -4.95 -14.43 16.53
C LEU A 289 -5.26 -15.22 15.24
N SER A 290 -4.34 -15.25 14.28
CA SER A 290 -4.51 -16.04 13.05
C SER A 290 -4.43 -17.56 13.29
N GLY A 291 -3.91 -17.97 14.45
CA GLY A 291 -3.72 -19.38 14.80
C GLY A 291 -2.57 -20.06 14.08
N MET A 292 -1.83 -19.33 13.23
CA MET A 292 -0.70 -19.86 12.47
C MET A 292 0.60 -19.76 13.30
N ASP A 293 1.51 -20.71 13.11
CA ASP A 293 2.84 -20.66 13.72
C ASP A 293 3.72 -19.64 12.99
N TRP A 294 4.14 -18.60 13.71
CA TRP A 294 4.99 -17.54 13.21
C TRP A 294 6.29 -17.47 14.02
N PRO A 295 7.45 -17.85 13.43
CA PRO A 295 8.73 -17.68 14.11
C PRO A 295 9.02 -16.19 14.32
N ARG A 296 9.24 -15.80 15.58
CA ARG A 296 9.62 -14.42 15.89
C ARG A 296 11.04 -14.14 15.42
N PRO A 297 11.29 -13.00 14.78
CA PRO A 297 12.64 -12.62 14.39
C PRO A 297 13.50 -12.44 15.65
N THR A 298 14.67 -13.06 15.64
CA THR A 298 15.69 -12.76 16.65
C THR A 298 16.16 -11.32 16.50
N ALA A 299 16.47 -10.65 17.63
CA ALA A 299 16.98 -9.30 17.60
C ALA A 299 18.16 -9.20 16.60
N ALA A 300 17.98 -8.46 15.53
CA ALA A 300 19.06 -8.28 14.56
C ALA A 300 20.20 -7.54 15.25
N LYS A 301 21.42 -8.08 15.19
CA LYS A 301 22.61 -7.31 15.57
C LYS A 301 22.66 -6.10 14.64
N TRP A 302 22.62 -4.91 15.22
CA TRP A 302 22.79 -3.65 14.50
C TRP A 302 24.01 -3.72 13.59
N SER A 303 23.85 -3.63 12.28
CA SER A 303 24.99 -3.56 11.39
C SER A 303 25.48 -2.11 11.35
N ILE A 304 26.81 -1.94 11.31
CA ILE A 304 27.45 -0.61 11.14
C ILE A 304 26.87 0.11 9.91
N ALA A 305 26.53 -0.63 8.84
CA ALA A 305 25.88 -0.10 7.65
C ALA A 305 24.48 0.52 7.93
N GLN A 306 23.72 -0.03 8.88
CA GLN A 306 22.42 0.51 9.28
C GLN A 306 22.56 1.80 10.10
N ALA A 307 23.53 1.83 11.03
CA ALA A 307 23.85 3.03 11.80
C ALA A 307 24.33 4.19 10.89
N ILE A 308 25.14 3.88 9.88
CA ILE A 308 25.58 4.84 8.86
C ILE A 308 24.38 5.34 8.05
N SER A 309 23.47 4.47 7.61
CA SER A 309 22.26 4.85 6.86
C SER A 309 21.35 5.79 7.65
N GLU A 310 21.15 5.57 8.95
CA GLU A 310 20.36 6.47 9.80
C GLU A 310 21.08 7.80 10.08
N GLY A 311 22.39 7.78 10.29
CA GLY A 311 23.20 8.98 10.41
C GLY A 311 23.18 9.85 9.15
N TRP A 312 23.25 9.24 7.96
CA TRP A 312 23.08 9.94 6.68
C TRP A 312 21.69 10.54 6.50
N PHE A 313 20.65 9.89 7.01
CA PHE A 313 19.30 10.43 6.95
C PHE A 313 19.17 11.71 7.80
N ASP A 314 19.77 11.75 8.98
CA ASP A 314 19.77 12.96 9.84
C ASP A 314 20.56 14.11 9.22
N VAL A 315 21.70 13.84 8.61
CA VAL A 315 22.48 14.83 7.87
C VAL A 315 21.67 15.35 6.66
N ALA A 316 21.04 14.45 5.91
CA ALA A 316 20.20 14.80 4.78
C ALA A 316 19.00 15.67 5.20
N SER A 317 18.38 15.36 6.32
CA SER A 317 17.25 16.15 6.88
C SER A 317 17.68 17.58 7.26
N ARG A 318 18.86 17.74 7.86
CA ARG A 318 19.42 19.08 8.21
C ARG A 318 19.77 19.91 6.98
N LEU A 319 20.34 19.29 5.95
CA LEU A 319 20.65 19.95 4.68
C LEU A 319 19.36 20.36 3.92
N SER A 320 18.29 19.58 4.02
CA SER A 320 16.99 19.91 3.44
C SER A 320 16.34 21.11 4.10
N ALA A 321 16.41 21.17 5.43
CA ALA A 321 15.93 22.32 6.20
C ALA A 321 16.66 23.60 5.78
N PHE A 322 17.98 23.52 5.61
CA PHE A 322 18.78 24.66 5.16
C PHE A 322 18.39 25.11 3.75
N ARG A 323 18.21 24.19 2.80
CA ARG A 323 17.79 24.50 1.43
C ARG A 323 16.37 25.06 1.35
N TYR A 324 15.43 24.50 2.11
CA TYR A 324 14.05 25.00 2.17
C TYR A 324 14.01 26.44 2.67
N ASN A 325 14.75 26.74 3.74
CA ASN A 325 14.85 28.11 4.27
C ASN A 325 15.51 29.09 3.28
N LEU A 326 16.51 28.64 2.52
CA LEU A 326 17.13 29.47 1.46
C LEU A 326 16.17 29.75 0.29
N ARG A 327 15.30 28.81 -0.08
CA ARG A 327 14.28 29.03 -1.11
C ARG A 327 13.20 30.03 -0.64
N LYS A 328 12.78 29.93 0.62
CA LYS A 328 11.79 30.83 1.21
C LYS A 328 12.28 32.28 1.27
N VAL A 329 13.59 32.48 1.50
CA VAL A 329 14.24 33.81 1.49
C VAL A 329 14.37 34.40 0.08
N LYS A 330 14.42 33.56 -0.96
CA LYS A 330 14.51 34.02 -2.36
C LYS A 330 13.14 34.27 -3.03
N SER A 331 12.05 33.80 -2.41
CA SER A 331 10.68 33.95 -2.92
C SER A 331 9.85 35.01 -2.16
N GLY A 332 10.39 35.65 -1.14
CA GLY A 332 9.86 36.84 -0.45
C GLY A 332 10.74 38.03 -0.72
#